data_fbc04ad4268f055109294cd456d1f05a
#
_entry.id   fbc04ad4268f055109294cd456d1f05a
#
_cell.length_a   1.000
_cell.length_b   1.000
_cell.length_c   1.000
_cell.angle_alpha   90.00
_cell.angle_beta   90.00
_cell.angle_gamma   90.00
#
_symmetry.space_group_name_H-M   'P 1'
#
loop_
_entity.id
_entity.type
_entity.pdbx_description
1 polymer ?
#
loop_
_entity_poly.entity_id
_entity_poly.type
_entity_poly.pdbx_seq_one_letter_code
_entity_poly.pdbx_strand_id
1 'polypeptide(L)'
;MEYLIIIKIVAVPLLLWLVSIIVRRWGDFVGALVSGLPLVSGPVSLIITLEQGVEFASGMAYNALPGICACIFFGVVYSWLATRFRWQATLFFTLILYFGCAALECMAPRSLPVYSGLALAAPLIGLRVLPKPAAHHAKCWKAPTAHKGPPWMQMGVGMAAMIGETEGAAWLGPQWSGILIFFPVISGVVGLFAHIENGSEAVIRVFRGGFTGFTGATTFAITVAWLVTSLPVWLTYTLATVAAMASSVLVAHFVKR
;
A
#
# COMPACT_ATOMS: atom_id res chain seq x y z
N MET A 1 -11.78 -19.91 7.06
CA MET A 1 -12.19 -18.50 6.76
C MET A 1 -12.25 -17.62 7.99
N GLU A 2 -12.73 -18.08 9.13
CA GLU A 2 -12.84 -17.27 10.37
C GLU A 2 -11.50 -16.73 10.88
N TYR A 3 -10.43 -17.53 10.86
CA TYR A 3 -9.11 -17.11 11.31
C TYR A 3 -8.52 -15.96 10.49
N LEU A 4 -8.78 -15.89 9.18
CA LEU A 4 -8.31 -14.81 8.31
C LEU A 4 -9.00 -13.48 8.64
N ILE A 5 -10.28 -13.53 8.99
CA ILE A 5 -11.05 -12.36 9.43
C ILE A 5 -10.49 -11.86 10.76
N ILE A 6 -10.22 -12.75 11.72
CA ILE A 6 -9.63 -12.39 13.01
C ILE A 6 -8.23 -11.79 12.83
N ILE A 7 -7.40 -12.39 11.97
CA ILE A 7 -6.06 -11.84 11.67
C ILE A 7 -6.18 -10.44 11.07
N LYS A 8 -7.08 -10.21 10.12
CA LYS A 8 -7.29 -8.88 9.52
C LYS A 8 -7.80 -7.87 10.55
N ILE A 9 -8.79 -8.23 11.37
CA ILE A 9 -9.38 -7.35 12.39
C ILE A 9 -8.35 -6.93 13.45
N VAL A 10 -7.43 -7.82 13.81
CA VAL A 10 -6.38 -7.54 14.80
C VAL A 10 -5.14 -6.91 14.15
N ALA A 11 -4.72 -7.41 12.99
CA ALA A 11 -3.47 -7.00 12.37
C ALA A 11 -3.52 -5.55 11.86
N VAL A 12 -4.63 -5.10 11.26
CA VAL A 12 -4.73 -3.72 10.73
C VAL A 12 -4.66 -2.66 11.83
N PRO A 13 -5.44 -2.72 12.93
CA PRO A 13 -5.29 -1.79 14.03
C PRO A 13 -3.89 -1.83 14.67
N LEU A 14 -3.33 -3.02 14.86
CA LEU A 14 -1.99 -3.19 15.42
C LEU A 14 -0.92 -2.55 14.53
N LEU A 15 -1.01 -2.72 13.22
CA LEU A 15 -0.10 -2.08 12.26
C LEU A 15 -0.27 -0.57 12.24
N LEU A 16 -1.49 -0.05 12.23
CA LEU A 16 -1.73 1.38 12.29
C LEU A 16 -1.16 1.98 13.58
N TRP A 17 -1.30 1.28 14.70
CA TRP A 17 -0.68 1.67 15.95
C TRP A 17 0.85 1.66 15.89
N LEU A 18 1.44 0.59 15.35
CA LEU A 18 2.89 0.46 15.16
C LEU A 18 3.43 1.54 14.21
N VAL A 19 2.77 1.74 13.06
CA VAL A 19 3.13 2.80 12.10
C VAL A 19 3.02 4.17 12.76
N SER A 20 1.99 4.42 13.58
CA SER A 20 1.86 5.68 14.33
C SER A 20 3.04 5.91 15.28
N ILE A 21 3.52 4.88 15.97
CA ILE A 21 4.72 4.98 16.83
C ILE A 21 5.97 5.26 15.98
N ILE A 22 6.12 4.55 14.87
CA ILE A 22 7.26 4.71 13.96
C ILE A 22 7.29 6.12 13.38
N VAL A 23 6.14 6.63 12.90
CA VAL A 23 6.01 8.01 12.41
C VAL A 23 6.39 9.02 13.49
N ARG A 24 5.95 8.82 14.73
CA ARG A 24 6.29 9.70 15.85
C ARG A 24 7.79 9.73 16.19
N ARG A 25 8.50 8.59 16.02
CA ARG A 25 9.93 8.49 16.35
C ARG A 25 10.85 8.83 15.17
N TRP A 26 10.49 8.40 13.96
CA TRP A 26 11.38 8.45 12.78
C TRP A 26 10.81 9.25 11.61
N GLY A 27 9.61 9.79 11.75
CA GLY A 27 8.96 10.65 10.76
C GLY A 27 8.12 9.91 9.72
N ASP A 28 7.33 10.69 8.97
CA ASP A 28 6.32 10.20 8.02
C ASP A 28 6.90 9.28 6.95
N PHE A 29 8.11 9.59 6.45
CA PHE A 29 8.75 8.78 5.40
C PHE A 29 9.05 7.36 5.87
N VAL A 30 9.64 7.21 7.06
CA VAL A 30 10.02 5.88 7.58
C VAL A 30 8.79 5.09 7.96
N GLY A 31 7.80 5.74 8.57
CA GLY A 31 6.52 5.09 8.90
C GLY A 31 5.82 4.56 7.65
N ALA A 32 5.78 5.39 6.59
CA ALA A 32 5.16 5.01 5.34
C ALA A 32 5.97 3.97 4.55
N LEU A 33 7.32 4.01 4.62
CA LEU A 33 8.17 2.95 4.07
C LEU A 33 7.83 1.60 4.68
N VAL A 34 7.72 1.55 6.01
CA VAL A 34 7.35 0.33 6.75
C VAL A 34 5.94 -0.14 6.39
N SER A 35 4.99 0.79 6.26
CA SER A 35 3.60 0.45 5.88
C SER A 35 3.47 -0.08 4.46
N GLY A 36 4.40 0.24 3.57
CA GLY A 36 4.44 -0.26 2.20
C GLY A 36 5.10 -1.64 2.04
N LEU A 37 5.80 -2.13 3.07
CA LEU A 37 6.38 -3.48 3.04
C LEU A 37 5.28 -4.55 3.21
N PRO A 38 5.48 -5.78 2.69
CA PRO A 38 4.50 -6.87 2.81
C PRO A 38 4.49 -7.51 4.21
N LEU A 39 4.45 -6.68 5.28
CA LEU A 39 4.55 -7.13 6.66
C LEU A 39 3.33 -7.95 7.12
N VAL A 40 2.15 -7.64 6.57
CA VAL A 40 0.93 -8.42 6.82
C VAL A 40 0.64 -9.34 5.66
N SER A 41 0.70 -8.81 4.43
CA SER A 41 0.38 -9.59 3.24
C SER A 41 1.34 -10.77 3.05
N GLY A 42 2.60 -10.65 3.44
CA GLY A 42 3.58 -11.76 3.37
C GLY A 42 3.17 -12.98 4.21
N PRO A 43 3.07 -12.85 5.54
CA PRO A 43 2.61 -13.96 6.39
C PRO A 43 1.22 -14.47 6.04
N VAL A 44 0.26 -13.59 5.73
CA VAL A 44 -1.09 -13.99 5.30
C VAL A 44 -1.05 -14.79 4.00
N SER A 45 -0.24 -14.34 3.02
CA SER A 45 -0.04 -15.07 1.76
C SER A 45 0.56 -16.46 2.00
N LEU A 46 1.54 -16.59 2.91
CA LEU A 46 2.13 -17.89 3.26
C LEU A 46 1.09 -18.82 3.89
N ILE A 47 0.30 -18.33 4.84
CA ILE A 47 -0.77 -19.14 5.47
C ILE A 47 -1.76 -19.61 4.39
N ILE A 48 -2.22 -18.72 3.52
CA ILE A 48 -3.12 -19.07 2.43
C ILE A 48 -2.50 -20.12 1.49
N THR A 49 -1.19 -19.98 1.20
CA THR A 49 -0.49 -20.98 0.37
C THR A 49 -0.49 -22.36 1.00
N LEU A 50 -0.31 -22.44 2.32
CA LEU A 50 -0.32 -23.71 3.05
C LEU A 50 -1.73 -24.32 3.15
N GLU A 51 -2.77 -23.48 3.18
CA GLU A 51 -4.16 -23.91 3.29
C GLU A 51 -4.80 -24.23 1.93
N GLN A 52 -4.59 -23.39 0.91
CA GLN A 52 -5.26 -23.44 -0.38
C GLN A 52 -4.39 -23.98 -1.53
N GLY A 53 -3.08 -24.13 -1.27
CA GLY A 53 -2.12 -24.63 -2.25
C GLY A 53 -1.47 -23.56 -3.12
N VAL A 54 -0.44 -23.98 -3.86
CA VAL A 54 0.45 -23.11 -4.63
C VAL A 54 -0.21 -22.44 -5.84
N GLU A 55 -1.16 -23.12 -6.48
CA GLU A 55 -1.91 -22.57 -7.62
C GLU A 55 -2.76 -21.38 -7.19
N PHE A 56 -3.45 -21.51 -6.06
CA PHE A 56 -4.25 -20.42 -5.50
C PHE A 56 -3.36 -19.24 -5.11
N ALA A 57 -2.20 -19.50 -4.49
CA ALA A 57 -1.25 -18.47 -4.09
C ALA A 57 -0.67 -17.71 -5.29
N SER A 58 -0.33 -18.43 -6.37
CA SER A 58 0.12 -17.80 -7.63
C SER A 58 -0.96 -16.87 -8.20
N GLY A 59 -2.19 -17.34 -8.29
CA GLY A 59 -3.33 -16.53 -8.76
C GLY A 59 -3.60 -15.31 -7.87
N MET A 60 -3.50 -15.46 -6.56
CA MET A 60 -3.66 -14.37 -5.60
C MET A 60 -2.55 -13.33 -5.77
N ALA A 61 -1.29 -13.75 -5.85
CA ALA A 61 -0.16 -12.86 -6.04
C ALA A 61 -0.22 -12.13 -7.40
N TYR A 62 -0.69 -12.80 -8.45
CA TYR A 62 -0.96 -12.21 -9.75
C TYR A 62 -2.02 -11.10 -9.68
N ASN A 63 -3.15 -11.37 -9.02
CA ASN A 63 -4.22 -10.39 -8.86
C ASN A 63 -3.85 -9.21 -7.94
N ALA A 64 -2.78 -9.36 -7.14
CA ALA A 64 -2.20 -8.28 -6.36
C ALA A 64 -1.59 -7.16 -7.22
N LEU A 65 -1.03 -7.48 -8.39
CA LEU A 65 -0.28 -6.55 -9.22
C LEU A 65 -1.12 -5.36 -9.72
N PRO A 66 -2.31 -5.56 -10.32
CA PRO A 66 -3.19 -4.44 -10.66
C PRO A 66 -3.61 -3.63 -9.42
N GLY A 67 -3.93 -4.29 -8.30
CA GLY A 67 -4.26 -3.59 -7.06
C GLY A 67 -3.15 -2.67 -6.57
N ILE A 68 -1.88 -3.07 -6.70
CA ILE A 68 -0.73 -2.21 -6.40
C ILE A 68 -0.69 -1.00 -7.33
N CYS A 69 -0.95 -1.17 -8.64
CA CYS A 69 -1.03 -0.05 -9.59
C CYS A 69 -2.13 0.95 -9.18
N ALA A 70 -3.32 0.46 -8.83
CA ALA A 70 -4.41 1.29 -8.35
C ALA A 70 -4.06 2.04 -7.04
N CYS A 71 -3.34 1.39 -6.10
CA CYS A 71 -2.83 2.03 -4.89
C CYS A 71 -1.85 3.17 -5.18
N ILE A 72 -0.93 2.97 -6.11
CA ILE A 72 0.01 4.02 -6.53
C ILE A 72 -0.75 5.18 -7.18
N PHE A 73 -1.70 4.88 -8.07
CA PHE A 73 -2.57 5.87 -8.68
C PHE A 73 -3.32 6.69 -7.63
N PHE A 74 -3.95 6.03 -6.64
CA PHE A 74 -4.59 6.69 -5.50
C PHE A 74 -3.65 7.69 -4.82
N GLY A 75 -2.45 7.27 -4.45
CA GLY A 75 -1.49 8.12 -3.75
C GLY A 75 -1.00 9.30 -4.57
N VAL A 76 -0.79 9.14 -5.88
CA VAL A 76 -0.43 10.24 -6.79
C VAL A 76 -1.56 11.25 -6.86
N VAL A 77 -2.79 10.80 -7.15
CA VAL A 77 -3.98 11.67 -7.26
C VAL A 77 -4.23 12.39 -5.93
N TYR A 78 -4.22 11.67 -4.82
CA TYR A 78 -4.40 12.26 -3.48
C TYR A 78 -3.37 13.35 -3.20
N SER A 79 -2.10 13.10 -3.50
CA SER A 79 -1.02 14.07 -3.29
C SER A 79 -1.19 15.35 -4.10
N TRP A 80 -1.62 15.24 -5.37
CA TRP A 80 -1.88 16.41 -6.22
C TRP A 80 -3.11 17.19 -5.77
N LEU A 81 -4.21 16.52 -5.44
CA LEU A 81 -5.43 17.16 -4.96
C LEU A 81 -5.22 17.82 -3.59
N ALA A 82 -4.41 17.20 -2.71
CA ALA A 82 -4.09 17.75 -1.39
C ALA A 82 -3.38 19.12 -1.45
N THR A 83 -2.70 19.44 -2.55
CA THR A 83 -2.08 20.76 -2.74
C THR A 83 -3.11 21.87 -3.05
N ARG A 84 -4.33 21.52 -3.43
CA ARG A 84 -5.37 22.45 -3.90
C ARG A 84 -6.64 22.44 -3.07
N PHE A 85 -6.95 21.32 -2.44
CA PHE A 85 -8.23 21.09 -1.77
C PHE A 85 -8.03 20.72 -0.30
N ARG A 86 -9.09 20.93 0.49
CA ARG A 86 -9.16 20.41 1.86
C ARG A 86 -9.31 18.89 1.84
N TRP A 87 -8.98 18.23 2.93
CA TRP A 87 -8.96 16.76 3.04
C TRP A 87 -10.26 16.07 2.62
N GLN A 88 -11.44 16.67 2.90
CA GLN A 88 -12.74 16.08 2.52
C GLN A 88 -12.88 15.97 1.00
N ALA A 89 -12.68 17.11 0.29
CA ALA A 89 -12.77 17.14 -1.16
C ALA A 89 -11.68 16.29 -1.81
N THR A 90 -10.45 16.31 -1.26
CA THR A 90 -9.34 15.49 -1.71
C THR A 90 -9.70 14.02 -1.64
N LEU A 91 -10.19 13.54 -0.49
CA LEU A 91 -10.57 12.13 -0.31
C LEU A 91 -11.71 11.74 -1.27
N PHE A 92 -12.75 12.57 -1.36
CA PHE A 92 -13.92 12.31 -2.20
C PHE A 92 -13.53 12.14 -3.69
N PHE A 93 -12.81 13.11 -4.26
CA PHE A 93 -12.39 13.02 -5.66
C PHE A 93 -11.39 11.90 -5.90
N THR A 94 -10.47 11.65 -4.95
CA THR A 94 -9.51 10.54 -5.09
C THR A 94 -10.22 9.20 -5.10
N LEU A 95 -11.23 8.99 -4.26
CA LEU A 95 -12.01 7.75 -4.25
C LEU A 95 -12.75 7.53 -5.57
N ILE A 96 -13.38 8.57 -6.12
CA ILE A 96 -14.06 8.47 -7.43
C ILE A 96 -13.05 8.05 -8.51
N LEU A 97 -11.89 8.69 -8.56
CA LEU A 97 -10.87 8.38 -9.56
C LEU A 97 -10.24 7.00 -9.33
N TYR A 98 -10.07 6.58 -8.07
CA TYR A 98 -9.61 5.23 -7.73
C TYR A 98 -10.57 4.16 -8.24
N PHE A 99 -11.87 4.28 -7.94
CA PHE A 99 -12.87 3.32 -8.41
C PHE A 99 -13.02 3.32 -9.93
N GLY A 100 -12.87 4.48 -10.58
CA GLY A 100 -12.80 4.57 -12.04
C GLY A 100 -11.58 3.80 -12.60
N CYS A 101 -10.41 3.97 -12.02
CA CYS A 101 -9.21 3.22 -12.39
C CYS A 101 -9.38 1.72 -12.17
N ALA A 102 -9.90 1.32 -11.01
CA ALA A 102 -10.19 -0.06 -10.67
C ALA A 102 -11.17 -0.72 -11.66
N ALA A 103 -12.21 0.01 -12.09
CA ALA A 103 -13.14 -0.46 -13.10
C ALA A 103 -12.47 -0.70 -14.46
N LEU A 104 -11.57 0.21 -14.88
CA LEU A 104 -10.79 0.04 -16.11
C LEU A 104 -9.85 -1.18 -16.02
N GLU A 105 -9.22 -1.39 -14.87
CA GLU A 105 -8.35 -2.57 -14.65
C GLU A 105 -9.15 -3.88 -14.67
N CYS A 106 -10.41 -3.88 -14.21
CA CYS A 106 -11.30 -5.04 -14.33
C CYS A 106 -11.59 -5.42 -15.78
N MET A 107 -11.65 -4.43 -16.68
CA MET A 107 -11.97 -4.62 -18.09
C MET A 107 -10.73 -4.95 -18.95
N ALA A 108 -9.53 -4.67 -18.43
CA ALA A 108 -8.29 -4.85 -19.18
C ALA A 108 -7.92 -6.34 -19.33
N PRO A 109 -7.36 -6.75 -20.49
CA PRO A 109 -6.86 -8.10 -20.68
C PRO A 109 -5.69 -8.36 -19.73
N ARG A 110 -5.76 -9.46 -18.97
CA ARG A 110 -4.79 -9.79 -17.94
C ARG A 110 -3.63 -10.62 -18.50
N SER A 111 -2.42 -10.09 -18.36
CA SER A 111 -1.17 -10.78 -18.71
C SER A 111 -0.16 -10.61 -17.58
N LEU A 112 0.35 -11.72 -17.04
CA LEU A 112 1.31 -11.69 -15.93
C LEU A 112 2.58 -10.89 -16.26
N PRO A 113 3.24 -11.04 -17.44
CA PRO A 113 4.40 -10.23 -17.75
C PRO A 113 4.11 -8.72 -17.84
N VAL A 114 2.96 -8.35 -18.43
CA VAL A 114 2.54 -6.95 -18.56
C VAL A 114 2.30 -6.34 -17.20
N TYR A 115 1.49 -6.98 -16.34
CA TYR A 115 1.21 -6.47 -15.01
C TYR A 115 2.44 -6.49 -14.08
N SER A 116 3.36 -7.45 -14.24
CA SER A 116 4.64 -7.43 -13.54
C SER A 116 5.46 -6.20 -13.91
N GLY A 117 5.56 -5.88 -15.20
CA GLY A 117 6.24 -4.69 -15.68
C GLY A 117 5.57 -3.39 -15.22
N LEU A 118 4.25 -3.29 -15.33
CA LEU A 118 3.48 -2.13 -14.87
C LEU A 118 3.61 -1.93 -13.36
N ALA A 119 3.46 -2.98 -12.56
CA ALA A 119 3.56 -2.90 -11.11
C ALA A 119 4.97 -2.53 -10.63
N LEU A 120 6.04 -2.94 -11.33
CA LEU A 120 7.40 -2.49 -11.04
C LEU A 120 7.61 -1.02 -11.42
N ALA A 121 7.05 -0.60 -12.55
CA ALA A 121 7.19 0.78 -13.03
C ALA A 121 6.34 1.77 -12.22
N ALA A 122 5.15 1.36 -11.78
CA ALA A 122 4.19 2.24 -11.11
C ALA A 122 4.75 3.00 -9.90
N PRO A 123 5.39 2.37 -8.89
CA PRO A 123 5.94 3.10 -7.75
C PRO A 123 7.09 4.03 -8.16
N LEU A 124 7.92 3.66 -9.14
CA LEU A 124 9.02 4.48 -9.64
C LEU A 124 8.49 5.71 -10.41
N ILE A 125 7.48 5.51 -11.26
CA ILE A 125 6.78 6.61 -11.94
C ILE A 125 6.08 7.49 -10.91
N GLY A 126 5.37 6.89 -9.96
CA GLY A 126 4.70 7.58 -8.87
C GLY A 126 5.66 8.50 -8.09
N LEU A 127 6.85 8.01 -7.73
CA LEU A 127 7.89 8.81 -7.06
C LEU A 127 8.33 10.04 -7.86
N ARG A 128 8.36 9.93 -9.21
CA ARG A 128 8.74 11.05 -10.11
C ARG A 128 7.59 12.03 -10.32
N VAL A 129 6.36 11.53 -10.36
CA VAL A 129 5.16 12.34 -10.64
C VAL A 129 4.64 13.03 -9.38
N LEU A 130 4.98 12.58 -8.17
CA LEU A 130 4.59 13.25 -6.93
C LEU A 130 4.99 14.73 -6.93
N PRO A 131 4.14 15.62 -6.39
CA PRO A 131 4.48 17.03 -6.22
C PRO A 131 5.80 17.18 -5.48
N LYS A 132 6.61 18.17 -5.87
CA LYS A 132 7.85 18.47 -5.15
C LYS A 132 7.51 19.22 -3.86
N PRO A 133 8.07 18.82 -2.70
CA PRO A 133 7.91 19.60 -1.48
C PRO A 133 8.49 21.02 -1.68
N ALA A 134 7.90 22.03 -1.06
CA ALA A 134 8.40 23.39 -1.16
C ALA A 134 9.86 23.46 -0.64
N ALA A 135 10.72 24.16 -1.39
CA ALA A 135 12.18 24.18 -1.17
C ALA A 135 12.61 24.65 0.24
N HIS A 136 11.75 25.42 0.94
CA HIS A 136 12.02 25.92 2.29
C HIS A 136 12.06 24.84 3.37
N HIS A 137 11.41 23.69 3.15
CA HIS A 137 11.32 22.61 4.12
C HIS A 137 12.18 21.38 3.77
N ALA A 138 12.82 21.39 2.59
CA ALA A 138 13.68 20.29 2.15
C ALA A 138 14.94 20.11 3.04
N LYS A 139 15.39 21.16 3.74
CA LYS A 139 16.55 21.11 4.65
C LYS A 139 16.22 20.64 6.08
N CYS A 140 14.97 20.67 6.49
CA CYS A 140 14.54 20.17 7.79
C CYS A 140 13.88 18.81 7.63
N TRP A 141 14.68 17.77 7.46
CA TRP A 141 14.26 16.37 7.65
C TRP A 141 14.02 16.06 9.15
N LYS A 142 13.64 17.09 9.94
CA LYS A 142 13.18 16.87 11.30
C LYS A 142 11.86 16.13 11.23
N ALA A 143 11.77 15.07 12.00
CA ALA A 143 10.52 14.33 12.18
C ALA A 143 9.37 15.34 12.33
N PRO A 144 8.30 15.22 11.53
CA PRO A 144 7.15 16.08 11.70
C PRO A 144 6.70 15.99 13.14
N THR A 145 6.16 17.08 13.65
CA THR A 145 5.54 17.11 14.97
C THR A 145 4.60 15.92 15.07
N ALA A 146 4.85 15.07 16.07
CA ALA A 146 4.09 13.86 16.36
C ALA A 146 2.61 14.06 16.06
N HIS A 147 1.98 13.02 15.47
CA HIS A 147 0.53 12.98 15.30
C HIS A 147 -0.15 13.58 16.53
N LYS A 148 -0.86 14.69 16.34
CA LYS A 148 -1.54 15.41 17.44
C LYS A 148 -2.79 14.67 17.89
N GLY A 149 -3.36 13.86 16.99
CA GLY A 149 -4.54 13.08 17.27
C GLY A 149 -4.24 11.77 18.03
N PRO A 150 -5.21 11.25 18.79
CA PRO A 150 -5.05 9.99 19.49
C PRO A 150 -4.99 8.81 18.50
N PRO A 151 -4.07 7.85 18.67
CA PRO A 151 -3.90 6.71 17.76
C PRO A 151 -5.18 5.90 17.52
N TRP A 152 -6.08 5.84 18.50
CA TRP A 152 -7.34 5.11 18.40
C TRP A 152 -8.28 5.64 17.31
N MET A 153 -8.20 6.94 16.97
CA MET A 153 -8.99 7.49 15.86
C MET A 153 -8.54 6.90 14.51
N GLN A 154 -7.25 6.81 14.27
CA GLN A 154 -6.70 6.19 13.05
C GLN A 154 -7.07 4.71 13.00
N MET A 155 -6.99 4.01 14.15
CA MET A 155 -7.37 2.60 14.26
C MET A 155 -8.86 2.42 13.95
N GLY A 156 -9.74 3.27 14.47
CA GLY A 156 -11.19 3.23 14.22
C GLY A 156 -11.54 3.47 12.75
N VAL A 157 -10.95 4.49 12.13
CA VAL A 157 -11.16 4.79 10.70
C VAL A 157 -10.61 3.66 9.82
N GLY A 158 -9.42 3.13 10.14
CA GLY A 158 -8.84 2.00 9.42
C GLY A 158 -9.68 0.73 9.53
N MET A 159 -10.23 0.44 10.70
CA MET A 159 -11.13 -0.69 10.89
C MET A 159 -12.43 -0.52 10.10
N ALA A 160 -13.05 0.67 10.16
CA ALA A 160 -14.27 0.96 9.39
C ALA A 160 -14.02 0.85 7.88
N ALA A 161 -12.88 1.36 7.39
CA ALA A 161 -12.51 1.25 5.99
C ALA A 161 -12.29 -0.21 5.56
N MET A 162 -11.65 -1.02 6.41
CA MET A 162 -11.41 -2.44 6.15
C MET A 162 -12.71 -3.27 6.13
N ILE A 163 -13.63 -2.99 7.07
CA ILE A 163 -14.95 -3.64 7.09
C ILE A 163 -15.71 -3.27 5.80
N GLY A 164 -15.74 -1.98 5.45
CA GLY A 164 -16.39 -1.51 4.22
C GLY A 164 -15.79 -2.13 2.96
N GLU A 165 -14.47 -2.31 2.90
CA GLU A 165 -13.77 -3.01 1.83
C GLU A 165 -14.20 -4.48 1.75
N THR A 166 -14.21 -5.19 2.89
CA THR A 166 -14.51 -6.62 2.94
C THR A 166 -15.97 -6.89 2.56
N GLU A 167 -16.91 -6.12 3.10
CA GLU A 167 -18.33 -6.22 2.77
C GLU A 167 -18.59 -5.79 1.32
N GLY A 168 -17.98 -4.69 0.88
CA GLY A 168 -18.08 -4.21 -0.49
C GLY A 168 -17.56 -5.23 -1.51
N ALA A 169 -16.43 -5.87 -1.21
CA ALA A 169 -15.86 -6.92 -2.05
C ALA A 169 -16.80 -8.12 -2.20
N ALA A 170 -17.49 -8.51 -1.11
CA ALA A 170 -18.47 -9.61 -1.16
C ALA A 170 -19.67 -9.29 -2.07
N TRP A 171 -20.08 -8.02 -2.12
CA TRP A 171 -21.21 -7.58 -2.97
C TRP A 171 -20.86 -7.42 -4.45
N LEU A 172 -19.63 -6.98 -4.74
CA LEU A 172 -19.18 -6.62 -6.09
C LEU A 172 -18.67 -7.83 -6.90
N GLY A 173 -18.48 -8.97 -6.24
CA GLY A 173 -18.06 -10.23 -6.88
C GLY A 173 -16.55 -10.40 -7.05
N PRO A 174 -16.11 -11.58 -7.57
CA PRO A 174 -14.70 -12.00 -7.51
C PRO A 174 -13.70 -11.09 -8.23
N GLN A 175 -14.13 -10.44 -9.32
CA GLN A 175 -13.23 -9.57 -10.11
C GLN A 175 -12.87 -8.29 -9.32
N TRP A 176 -13.86 -7.69 -8.67
CA TRP A 176 -13.68 -6.52 -7.83
C TRP A 176 -12.96 -6.86 -6.53
N SER A 177 -13.26 -8.02 -5.94
CA SER A 177 -12.59 -8.47 -4.72
C SER A 177 -11.08 -8.54 -4.87
N GLY A 178 -10.57 -8.97 -6.03
CA GLY A 178 -9.13 -9.04 -6.30
C GLY A 178 -8.44 -7.66 -6.29
N ILE A 179 -9.12 -6.62 -6.78
CA ILE A 179 -8.57 -5.25 -6.81
C ILE A 179 -8.77 -4.57 -5.46
N LEU A 180 -9.94 -4.74 -4.85
CA LEU A 180 -10.27 -4.13 -3.56
C LEU A 180 -9.41 -4.66 -2.41
N ILE A 181 -8.91 -5.90 -2.47
CA ILE A 181 -7.99 -6.46 -1.47
C ILE A 181 -6.71 -5.60 -1.29
N PHE A 182 -6.36 -4.82 -2.32
CA PHE A 182 -5.27 -3.86 -2.31
C PHE A 182 -5.73 -2.41 -2.17
N PHE A 183 -7.00 -2.19 -1.79
CA PHE A 183 -7.46 -0.85 -1.44
C PHE A 183 -6.51 -0.25 -0.36
N PRO A 184 -6.06 0.99 -0.54
CA PRO A 184 -5.01 1.58 0.29
C PRO A 184 -5.51 1.98 1.69
N VAL A 185 -6.05 1.02 2.47
CA VAL A 185 -6.57 1.29 3.82
C VAL A 185 -5.49 1.93 4.69
N ILE A 186 -4.34 1.26 4.84
CA ILE A 186 -3.29 1.74 5.74
C ILE A 186 -2.68 3.05 5.24
N SER A 187 -2.21 3.07 3.99
CA SER A 187 -1.58 4.26 3.42
C SER A 187 -2.58 5.41 3.22
N GLY A 188 -3.83 5.11 2.89
CA GLY A 188 -4.91 6.09 2.77
C GLY A 188 -5.26 6.73 4.11
N VAL A 189 -5.41 5.93 5.17
CA VAL A 189 -5.69 6.44 6.52
C VAL A 189 -4.51 7.27 7.04
N VAL A 190 -3.28 6.77 6.91
CA VAL A 190 -2.08 7.52 7.32
C VAL A 190 -1.96 8.83 6.52
N GLY A 191 -2.21 8.79 5.20
CA GLY A 191 -2.23 9.97 4.34
C GLY A 191 -3.32 10.97 4.72
N LEU A 192 -4.53 10.49 5.02
CA LEU A 192 -5.66 11.32 5.46
C LEU A 192 -5.34 12.06 6.76
N PHE A 193 -4.87 11.36 7.78
CA PHE A 193 -4.52 11.99 9.05
C PHE A 193 -3.31 12.93 8.92
N ALA A 194 -2.32 12.58 8.10
CA ALA A 194 -1.24 13.49 7.77
C ALA A 194 -1.76 14.79 7.12
N HIS A 195 -2.78 14.69 6.24
CA HIS A 195 -3.41 15.86 5.62
C HIS A 195 -4.15 16.73 6.64
N ILE A 196 -4.93 16.12 7.52
CA ILE A 196 -5.70 16.81 8.56
C ILE A 196 -4.78 17.56 9.52
N GLU A 197 -3.69 16.94 9.94
CA GLU A 197 -2.85 17.43 11.03
C GLU A 197 -1.71 18.35 10.56
N ASN A 198 -1.12 18.02 9.40
CA ASN A 198 0.14 18.62 8.95
C ASN A 198 0.09 19.13 7.49
N GLY A 199 -1.07 19.04 6.83
CA GLY A 199 -1.28 19.56 5.47
C GLY A 199 -0.64 18.75 4.34
N SER A 200 -0.66 19.33 3.14
CA SER A 200 -0.27 18.64 1.89
C SER A 200 1.17 18.16 1.84
N GLU A 201 2.10 18.85 2.48
CA GLU A 201 3.52 18.44 2.49
C GLU A 201 3.73 17.13 3.25
N ALA A 202 2.99 16.93 4.35
CA ALA A 202 3.02 15.66 5.09
C ALA A 202 2.46 14.51 4.24
N VAL A 203 1.37 14.77 3.51
CA VAL A 203 0.80 13.81 2.54
C VAL A 203 1.83 13.38 1.51
N ILE A 204 2.52 14.33 0.89
CA ILE A 204 3.55 14.03 -0.12
C ILE A 204 4.67 13.16 0.48
N ARG A 205 5.10 13.45 1.72
CA ARG A 205 6.10 12.62 2.41
C ARG A 205 5.60 11.20 2.70
N VAL A 206 4.35 11.07 3.15
CA VAL A 206 3.71 9.78 3.39
C VAL A 206 3.67 8.94 2.12
N PHE A 207 3.13 9.48 1.02
CA PHE A 207 3.07 8.69 -0.22
C PHE A 207 4.43 8.45 -0.85
N ARG A 208 5.40 9.35 -0.71
CA ARG A 208 6.78 9.10 -1.14
C ARG A 208 7.42 7.94 -0.39
N GLY A 209 7.25 7.87 0.92
CA GLY A 209 7.70 6.74 1.74
C GLY A 209 6.94 5.46 1.38
N GLY A 210 5.62 5.55 1.24
CA GLY A 210 4.76 4.43 0.84
C GLY A 210 5.15 3.83 -0.51
N PHE A 211 5.38 4.66 -1.54
CA PHE A 211 5.81 4.17 -2.86
C PHE A 211 7.18 3.48 -2.83
N THR A 212 8.09 3.98 -1.98
CA THR A 212 9.35 3.30 -1.74
C THR A 212 9.13 1.91 -1.10
N GLY A 213 8.21 1.79 -0.15
CA GLY A 213 7.82 0.50 0.44
C GLY A 213 7.08 -0.41 -0.55
N PHE A 214 6.19 0.15 -1.38
CA PHE A 214 5.47 -0.61 -2.40
C PHE A 214 6.38 -1.25 -3.45
N THR A 215 7.61 -0.75 -3.67
CA THR A 215 8.59 -1.46 -4.52
C THR A 215 8.90 -2.85 -3.96
N GLY A 216 9.00 -2.97 -2.63
CA GLY A 216 9.17 -4.25 -1.95
C GLY A 216 7.95 -5.15 -2.08
N ALA A 217 6.74 -4.61 -1.81
CA ALA A 217 5.51 -5.38 -1.94
C ALA A 217 5.30 -5.90 -3.37
N THR A 218 5.61 -5.07 -4.37
CA THR A 218 5.56 -5.46 -5.78
C THR A 218 6.54 -6.58 -6.10
N THR A 219 7.80 -6.44 -5.68
CA THR A 219 8.84 -7.45 -5.90
C THR A 219 8.47 -8.76 -5.22
N PHE A 220 7.92 -8.70 -4.00
CA PHE A 220 7.39 -9.86 -3.29
C PHE A 220 6.28 -10.56 -4.08
N ALA A 221 5.25 -9.81 -4.50
CA ALA A 221 4.12 -10.36 -5.23
C ALA A 221 4.55 -11.00 -6.56
N ILE A 222 5.44 -10.36 -7.32
CA ILE A 222 6.00 -10.90 -8.56
C ILE A 222 6.75 -12.20 -8.28
N THR A 223 7.62 -12.21 -7.27
CA THR A 223 8.42 -13.40 -6.94
C THR A 223 7.50 -14.57 -6.56
N VAL A 224 6.46 -14.34 -5.77
CA VAL A 224 5.48 -15.39 -5.42
C VAL A 224 4.72 -15.82 -6.67
N ALA A 225 4.19 -14.89 -7.47
CA ALA A 225 3.41 -15.21 -8.67
C ALA A 225 4.16 -16.07 -9.69
N TRP A 226 5.46 -15.85 -9.85
CA TRP A 226 6.28 -16.57 -10.83
C TRP A 226 6.88 -17.88 -10.30
N LEU A 227 7.22 -17.94 -9.02
CA LEU A 227 8.07 -19.02 -8.49
C LEU A 227 7.34 -20.01 -7.58
N VAL A 228 6.18 -19.67 -7.02
CA VAL A 228 5.52 -20.53 -6.02
C VAL A 228 5.06 -21.87 -6.56
N THR A 229 4.78 -21.95 -7.86
CA THR A 229 4.40 -23.20 -8.55
C THR A 229 5.60 -24.02 -8.99
N SER A 230 6.79 -23.41 -9.08
CA SER A 230 8.00 -24.06 -9.62
C SER A 230 9.02 -24.41 -8.55
N LEU A 231 9.00 -23.75 -7.41
CA LEU A 231 9.94 -23.92 -6.31
C LEU A 231 9.23 -24.33 -5.01
N PRO A 232 9.94 -24.96 -4.06
CA PRO A 232 9.40 -25.21 -2.73
C PRO A 232 8.90 -23.93 -2.05
N VAL A 233 7.75 -24.01 -1.36
CA VAL A 233 7.09 -22.86 -0.72
C VAL A 233 8.05 -22.07 0.16
N TRP A 234 8.80 -22.75 1.04
CA TRP A 234 9.75 -22.09 1.95
C TRP A 234 10.83 -21.30 1.20
N LEU A 235 11.35 -21.84 0.08
CA LEU A 235 12.36 -21.16 -0.74
C LEU A 235 11.78 -19.96 -1.46
N THR A 236 10.60 -20.09 -2.05
CA THR A 236 9.88 -19.00 -2.72
C THR A 236 9.65 -17.82 -1.79
N TYR A 237 9.13 -18.08 -0.59
CA TYR A 237 8.81 -17.02 0.38
C TYR A 237 10.08 -16.39 0.98
N THR A 238 11.15 -17.16 1.15
CA THR A 238 12.46 -16.62 1.56
C THR A 238 13.01 -15.67 0.47
N LEU A 239 13.04 -16.13 -0.79
CA LEU A 239 13.49 -15.32 -1.91
C LEU A 239 12.63 -14.06 -2.09
N ALA A 240 11.30 -14.20 -1.99
CA ALA A 240 10.38 -13.07 -2.09
C ALA A 240 10.64 -12.01 -1.00
N THR A 241 10.87 -12.46 0.24
CA THR A 241 11.16 -11.56 1.36
C THR A 241 12.50 -10.85 1.18
N VAL A 242 13.56 -11.58 0.82
CA VAL A 242 14.88 -10.99 0.58
C VAL A 242 14.84 -10.00 -0.58
N ALA A 243 14.20 -10.36 -1.69
CA ALA A 243 14.03 -9.48 -2.85
C ALA A 243 13.22 -8.22 -2.52
N ALA A 244 12.15 -8.36 -1.72
CA ALA A 244 11.34 -7.23 -1.26
C ALA A 244 12.15 -6.26 -0.39
N MET A 245 12.93 -6.77 0.56
CA MET A 245 13.80 -5.94 1.41
C MET A 245 14.88 -5.25 0.59
N ALA A 246 15.56 -5.99 -0.29
CA ALA A 246 16.61 -5.45 -1.14
C ALA A 246 16.10 -4.33 -2.07
N SER A 247 14.96 -4.53 -2.74
CA SER A 247 14.38 -3.53 -3.63
C SER A 247 13.94 -2.27 -2.90
N SER A 248 13.31 -2.41 -1.72
CA SER A 248 12.89 -1.26 -0.90
C SER A 248 14.10 -0.46 -0.39
N VAL A 249 15.15 -1.13 0.09
CA VAL A 249 16.38 -0.46 0.56
C VAL A 249 17.09 0.25 -0.59
N LEU A 250 17.18 -0.41 -1.76
CA LEU A 250 17.81 0.16 -2.94
C LEU A 250 17.09 1.44 -3.37
N VAL A 251 15.76 1.40 -3.52
CA VAL A 251 14.97 2.57 -3.93
C VAL A 251 15.02 3.65 -2.86
N ALA A 252 14.95 3.30 -1.56
CA ALA A 252 15.09 4.26 -0.47
C ALA A 252 16.42 5.02 -0.50
N HIS A 253 17.51 4.35 -0.89
CA HIS A 253 18.83 4.99 -1.04
C HIS A 253 18.82 6.06 -2.15
N PHE A 254 18.17 5.78 -3.29
CA PHE A 254 18.06 6.75 -4.40
C PHE A 254 17.08 7.90 -4.10
N VAL A 255 16.01 7.66 -3.36
CA VAL A 255 15.00 8.67 -3.01
C VAL A 255 15.51 9.67 -1.97
N LYS A 256 16.47 9.28 -1.11
CA LYS A 256 17.08 10.15 -0.10
C LYS A 256 18.16 11.10 -0.65
N ARG A 257 18.66 10.84 -1.86
CA ARG A 257 19.60 11.72 -2.59
C ARG A 257 18.84 12.75 -3.41
#